data_1c0b7dbc062755b249fef8ba137de36b
#
_entry.id   1c0b7dbc062755b249fef8ba137de36b
#
_cell.length_a   1.000
_cell.length_b   1.000
_cell.length_c   1.000
_cell.angle_alpha   90.00
_cell.angle_beta   90.00
_cell.angle_gamma   90.00
#
_symmetry.space_group_name_H-M   'P 1'
#
loop_
_entity.id
_entity.type
_entity.pdbx_description
1 polymer ?
#
loop_
_entity_poly.entity_id
_entity_poly.type
_entity_poly.pdbx_seq_one_letter_code
_entity_poly.pdbx_strand_id
1 'polypeptide(L)'
;MSIGSELGTGSKGLLWTGRVVSGVAVLFMLFDSITKILKAQQVVDATIRIGFPLGTIIPIGIVLLVCTILYVFPKTSVLGAILLTGHLGGAVAANVRAESPVFNTVFPAVFGVLVWLGLYLREPRLRTLLPVRKD
;
A
#
# COMPACT_ATOMS: atom_id res chain seq x y z
N MET A 1 -7.82 20.67 30.19
CA MET A 1 -8.64 21.13 29.08
C MET A 1 -9.28 19.94 28.38
N SER A 2 -10.57 19.99 28.20
CA SER A 2 -11.32 18.87 27.63
C SER A 2 -10.88 18.53 26.19
N ILE A 3 -10.58 19.53 25.39
CA ILE A 3 -10.15 19.32 24.02
C ILE A 3 -8.84 18.50 23.97
N GLY A 4 -7.89 18.84 24.82
CA GLY A 4 -6.64 18.08 24.90
C GLY A 4 -6.86 16.63 25.30
N SER A 5 -7.74 16.42 26.29
CA SER A 5 -8.11 15.08 26.74
C SER A 5 -8.84 14.29 25.64
N GLU A 6 -9.79 14.94 24.96
CA GLU A 6 -10.52 14.30 23.87
C GLU A 6 -9.62 13.95 22.71
N LEU A 7 -8.70 14.85 22.34
CA LEU A 7 -7.73 14.59 21.30
C LEU A 7 -6.81 13.44 21.66
N GLY A 8 -6.39 13.36 22.93
CA GLY A 8 -5.56 12.26 23.40
C GLY A 8 -6.27 10.93 23.27
N THR A 9 -7.53 10.86 23.67
CA THR A 9 -8.33 9.64 23.56
C THR A 9 -8.59 9.29 22.10
N GLY A 10 -9.02 10.27 21.31
CA GLY A 10 -9.25 10.08 19.87
C GLY A 10 -7.98 9.69 19.13
N SER A 11 -6.84 10.33 19.51
CA SER A 11 -5.56 10.01 18.89
C SER A 11 -5.12 8.57 19.12
N LYS A 12 -5.37 8.03 20.30
CA LYS A 12 -5.05 6.62 20.58
C LYS A 12 -5.90 5.69 19.75
N GLY A 13 -7.21 5.93 19.67
CA GLY A 13 -8.11 5.13 18.85
C GLY A 13 -7.75 5.21 17.38
N LEU A 14 -7.50 6.42 16.87
CA LEU A 14 -7.10 6.62 15.48
C LEU A 14 -5.75 5.97 15.19
N LEU A 15 -4.80 6.07 16.13
CA LEU A 15 -3.48 5.48 15.98
C LEU A 15 -3.58 3.96 15.88
N TRP A 16 -4.35 3.33 16.75
CA TRP A 16 -4.53 1.88 16.72
C TRP A 16 -5.26 1.42 15.46
N THR A 17 -6.33 2.13 15.06
CA THR A 17 -7.04 1.83 13.82
C THR A 17 -6.10 1.94 12.63
N GLY A 18 -5.29 3.00 12.60
CA GLY A 18 -4.30 3.18 11.54
C GLY A 18 -3.27 2.06 11.51
N ARG A 19 -2.80 1.62 12.68
CA ARG A 19 -1.86 0.51 12.76
C ARG A 19 -2.46 -0.81 12.29
N VAL A 20 -3.72 -1.07 12.62
CA VAL A 20 -4.41 -2.28 12.17
C VAL A 20 -4.58 -2.26 10.65
N VAL A 21 -5.07 -1.15 10.10
CA VAL A 21 -5.27 -1.00 8.65
C VAL A 21 -3.94 -1.13 7.92
N SER A 22 -2.90 -0.43 8.41
CA SER A 22 -1.55 -0.52 7.82
C SER A 22 -1.00 -1.94 7.94
N GLY A 23 -1.22 -2.59 9.07
CA GLY A 23 -0.74 -3.95 9.30
C GLY A 23 -1.34 -4.95 8.34
N VAL A 24 -2.63 -4.85 8.07
CA VAL A 24 -3.30 -5.70 7.09
C VAL A 24 -2.70 -5.48 5.71
N ALA A 25 -2.53 -4.23 5.30
CA ALA A 25 -1.94 -3.90 4.01
C ALA A 25 -0.50 -4.41 3.92
N VAL A 26 0.30 -4.24 4.97
CA VAL A 26 1.70 -4.68 5.01
C VAL A 26 1.79 -6.20 4.90
N LEU A 27 0.97 -6.93 5.66
CA LEU A 27 0.97 -8.39 5.60
C LEU A 27 0.65 -8.89 4.20
N PHE A 28 -0.35 -8.30 3.56
CA PHE A 28 -0.70 -8.67 2.20
C PHE A 28 0.45 -8.37 1.23
N MET A 29 1.06 -7.19 1.33
CA MET A 29 2.13 -6.80 0.43
C MET A 29 3.40 -7.63 0.64
N LEU A 30 3.69 -8.02 1.89
CA LEU A 30 4.79 -8.96 2.16
C LEU A 30 4.52 -10.31 1.52
N PHE A 31 3.31 -10.82 1.66
CA PHE A 31 2.93 -12.07 1.01
C PHE A 31 3.09 -11.96 -0.50
N ASP A 32 2.58 -10.89 -1.09
CA ASP A 32 2.67 -10.66 -2.54
C ASP A 32 4.12 -10.57 -3.00
N SER A 33 4.97 -9.80 -2.30
CA SER A 33 6.38 -9.67 -2.68
C SER A 33 7.15 -10.98 -2.55
N ILE A 34 6.89 -11.73 -1.48
CA ILE A 34 7.56 -13.01 -1.27
C ILE A 34 7.17 -14.02 -2.35
N THR A 35 5.89 -14.10 -2.69
CA THR A 35 5.43 -15.02 -3.74
C THR A 35 6.03 -14.65 -5.11
N LYS A 36 6.24 -13.36 -5.37
CA LYS A 36 6.92 -12.92 -6.59
C LYS A 36 8.38 -13.32 -6.60
N ILE A 37 9.09 -13.11 -5.50
CA ILE A 37 10.51 -13.47 -5.39
C ILE A 37 10.70 -14.98 -5.54
N LEU A 38 9.80 -15.78 -4.96
CA LEU A 38 9.82 -17.22 -5.06
C LEU A 38 9.28 -17.75 -6.38
N LYS A 39 8.76 -16.87 -7.25
CA LYS A 39 8.14 -17.25 -8.53
C LYS A 39 7.05 -18.30 -8.37
N ALA A 40 6.11 -18.06 -7.45
CA ALA A 40 4.95 -18.94 -7.30
C ALA A 40 4.23 -19.08 -8.64
N GLN A 41 3.72 -20.28 -8.95
CA GLN A 41 3.11 -20.55 -10.25
C GLN A 41 1.96 -19.60 -10.57
N GLN A 42 1.16 -19.25 -9.57
CA GLN A 42 0.05 -18.29 -9.73
C GLN A 42 0.54 -16.91 -10.16
N VAL A 43 1.70 -16.49 -9.63
CA VAL A 43 2.32 -15.22 -10.01
C VAL A 43 2.84 -15.27 -11.44
N VAL A 44 3.45 -16.38 -11.83
CA VAL A 44 3.93 -16.58 -13.21
C VAL A 44 2.77 -16.49 -14.18
N ASP A 45 1.68 -17.21 -13.90
CA ASP A 45 0.49 -17.21 -14.75
C ASP A 45 -0.12 -15.82 -14.87
N ALA A 46 -0.23 -15.10 -13.75
CA ALA A 46 -0.77 -13.75 -13.74
C ALA A 46 0.12 -12.79 -14.54
N THR A 47 1.44 -12.93 -14.42
CA THR A 47 2.39 -12.08 -15.13
C THR A 47 2.28 -12.27 -16.65
N ILE A 48 2.18 -13.51 -17.08
CA ILE A 48 1.97 -13.83 -18.51
C ILE A 48 0.66 -13.22 -19.00
N ARG A 49 -0.40 -13.36 -18.20
CA ARG A 49 -1.73 -12.86 -18.58
C ARG A 49 -1.75 -11.35 -18.81
N ILE A 50 -1.05 -10.58 -17.96
CA ILE A 50 -1.00 -9.13 -18.10
C ILE A 50 0.09 -8.66 -19.08
N GLY A 51 0.85 -9.59 -19.65
CA GLY A 51 1.77 -9.29 -20.74
C GLY A 51 3.15 -8.80 -20.31
N PHE A 52 3.52 -8.97 -19.05
CA PHE A 52 4.87 -8.62 -18.60
C PHE A 52 5.84 -9.76 -18.88
N PRO A 53 7.10 -9.45 -19.27
CA PRO A 53 8.12 -10.47 -19.38
C PRO A 53 8.37 -11.20 -18.06
N LEU A 54 8.63 -12.50 -18.12
CA LEU A 54 8.87 -13.29 -16.90
C LEU A 54 10.07 -12.79 -16.10
N GLY A 55 11.06 -12.19 -16.76
CA GLY A 55 12.23 -11.63 -16.08
C GLY A 55 11.91 -10.44 -15.18
N THR A 56 10.68 -9.87 -15.24
CA THR A 56 10.29 -8.74 -14.39
C THR A 56 9.73 -9.17 -13.05
N ILE A 57 9.43 -10.46 -12.86
CA ILE A 57 8.74 -10.94 -11.64
C ILE A 57 9.59 -10.66 -10.39
N ILE A 58 10.84 -11.11 -10.40
CA ILE A 58 11.72 -10.93 -9.23
C ILE A 58 12.03 -9.45 -8.98
N PRO A 59 12.43 -8.65 -9.99
CA PRO A 59 12.63 -7.22 -9.76
C PRO A 59 11.40 -6.51 -9.20
N ILE A 60 10.21 -6.80 -9.71
CA ILE A 60 8.97 -6.20 -9.20
C ILE A 60 8.73 -6.61 -7.75
N GLY A 61 8.96 -7.90 -7.43
CA GLY A 61 8.84 -8.38 -6.05
C GLY A 61 9.81 -7.69 -5.11
N ILE A 62 11.05 -7.49 -5.53
CA ILE A 62 12.07 -6.80 -4.73
C ILE A 62 11.68 -5.34 -4.52
N VAL A 63 11.24 -4.64 -5.56
CA VAL A 63 10.79 -3.25 -5.44
C VAL A 63 9.63 -3.15 -4.46
N LEU A 64 8.64 -4.03 -4.58
CA LEU A 64 7.51 -4.05 -3.66
C LEU A 64 7.97 -4.29 -2.22
N LEU A 65 8.89 -5.21 -2.00
CA LEU A 65 9.41 -5.50 -0.67
C LEU A 65 10.12 -4.27 -0.08
N VAL A 66 10.97 -3.61 -0.86
CA VAL A 66 11.66 -2.40 -0.40
C VAL A 66 10.67 -1.30 -0.06
N CYS A 67 9.68 -1.06 -0.92
CA CYS A 67 8.64 -0.06 -0.67
C CYS A 67 7.86 -0.38 0.61
N THR A 68 7.54 -1.65 0.83
CA THR A 68 6.82 -2.08 2.03
C THR A 68 7.65 -1.87 3.29
N ILE A 69 8.93 -2.19 3.24
CA ILE A 69 9.84 -1.96 4.37
C ILE A 69 9.91 -0.47 4.69
N LEU A 70 10.04 0.39 3.69
CA LEU A 70 10.06 1.84 3.90
C LEU A 70 8.77 2.32 4.55
N TYR A 71 7.64 1.74 4.16
CA TYR A 71 6.33 2.10 4.71
C TYR A 71 6.20 1.72 6.19
N VAL A 72 6.81 0.62 6.61
CA VAL A 72 6.74 0.13 7.99
C VAL A 72 7.45 1.06 8.97
N PHE A 73 8.60 1.62 8.58
CA PHE A 73 9.38 2.47 9.46
C PHE A 73 8.78 3.88 9.51
N PRO A 74 8.50 4.43 10.71
CA PRO A 74 7.82 5.74 10.81
C PRO A 74 8.53 6.87 10.09
N LYS A 75 9.85 6.87 10.06
CA LYS A 75 10.61 7.95 9.41
C LYS A 75 10.49 7.96 7.90
N THR A 76 10.20 6.80 7.29
CA THR A 76 10.12 6.65 5.85
C THR A 76 8.72 6.22 5.38
N SER A 77 7.74 6.24 6.27
CA SER A 77 6.38 5.77 5.94
C SER A 77 5.76 6.55 4.79
N VAL A 78 5.89 7.88 4.79
CA VAL A 78 5.31 8.70 3.71
C VAL A 78 5.98 8.39 2.39
N LEU A 79 7.30 8.29 2.38
CA LEU A 79 8.03 7.91 1.18
C LEU A 79 7.59 6.52 0.69
N GLY A 80 7.48 5.57 1.61
CA GLY A 80 7.01 4.23 1.28
C GLY A 80 5.61 4.25 0.68
N ALA A 81 4.70 5.06 1.24
CA ALA A 81 3.35 5.20 0.73
C ALA A 81 3.33 5.78 -0.69
N ILE A 82 4.16 6.77 -0.96
CA ILE A 82 4.27 7.35 -2.30
C ILE A 82 4.75 6.29 -3.30
N LEU A 83 5.79 5.56 -2.95
CA LEU A 83 6.34 4.52 -3.82
C LEU A 83 5.35 3.38 -4.02
N LEU A 84 4.63 2.97 -2.96
CA LEU A 84 3.59 1.96 -3.07
C LEU A 84 2.43 2.43 -3.95
N THR A 85 2.09 3.72 -3.91
CA THR A 85 1.07 4.28 -4.78
C THR A 85 1.45 4.11 -6.25
N GLY A 86 2.72 4.39 -6.58
CA GLY A 86 3.21 4.16 -7.94
C GLY A 86 3.14 2.70 -8.34
N HIS A 87 3.57 1.82 -7.46
CA HIS A 87 3.52 0.37 -7.73
C HIS A 87 2.09 -0.13 -7.93
N LEU A 88 1.18 0.23 -7.02
CA LEU A 88 -0.21 -0.20 -7.09
C LEU A 88 -0.95 0.44 -8.26
N GLY A 89 -0.65 1.71 -8.56
CA GLY A 89 -1.19 2.39 -9.73
C GLY A 89 -0.73 1.73 -11.03
N GLY A 90 0.53 1.30 -11.08
CA GLY A 90 1.04 0.54 -12.20
C GLY A 90 0.32 -0.79 -12.36
N ALA A 91 0.00 -1.46 -11.25
CA ALA A 91 -0.76 -2.71 -11.30
C ALA A 91 -2.17 -2.49 -11.84
N VAL A 92 -2.83 -1.39 -11.43
CA VAL A 92 -4.14 -1.03 -11.97
C VAL A 92 -4.05 -0.81 -13.47
N ALA A 93 -3.09 -0.01 -13.92
CA ALA A 93 -2.92 0.30 -15.33
C ALA A 93 -2.63 -0.96 -16.14
N ALA A 94 -1.79 -1.85 -15.65
CA ALA A 94 -1.46 -3.10 -16.32
C ALA A 94 -2.70 -3.98 -16.50
N ASN A 95 -3.53 -4.06 -15.45
CA ASN A 95 -4.75 -4.87 -15.51
C ASN A 95 -5.78 -4.25 -16.44
N VAL A 96 -5.91 -2.91 -16.49
CA VAL A 96 -6.80 -2.24 -17.43
C VAL A 96 -6.35 -2.52 -18.87
N ARG A 97 -5.06 -2.40 -19.12
CA ARG A 97 -4.52 -2.66 -20.46
C ARG A 97 -4.75 -4.10 -20.90
N ALA A 98 -4.64 -5.04 -19.99
CA ALA A 98 -4.82 -6.45 -20.28
C ALA A 98 -6.28 -6.89 -20.30
N GLU A 99 -7.21 -5.96 -20.06
CA GLU A 99 -8.64 -6.24 -19.99
C GLU A 99 -8.95 -7.32 -18.94
N SER A 100 -8.24 -7.25 -17.81
CA SER A 100 -8.43 -8.19 -16.71
C SER A 100 -9.82 -8.03 -16.08
N PRO A 101 -10.33 -9.04 -15.36
CA PRO A 101 -11.59 -8.89 -14.64
C PRO A 101 -11.57 -7.66 -13.72
N VAL A 102 -12.73 -7.04 -13.52
CA VAL A 102 -12.85 -5.83 -12.71
C VAL A 102 -12.24 -6.01 -11.33
N PHE A 103 -12.43 -7.18 -10.72
CA PHE A 103 -11.86 -7.49 -9.41
C PHE A 103 -10.33 -7.31 -9.41
N ASN A 104 -9.64 -7.83 -10.44
CA ASN A 104 -8.19 -7.76 -10.52
C ASN A 104 -7.69 -6.32 -10.71
N THR A 105 -8.50 -5.48 -11.34
CA THR A 105 -8.17 -4.07 -11.56
C THR A 105 -8.42 -3.24 -10.29
N VAL A 106 -9.52 -3.50 -9.60
CA VAL A 106 -9.91 -2.74 -8.40
C VAL A 106 -9.08 -3.14 -7.18
N PHE A 107 -8.65 -4.39 -7.10
CA PHE A 107 -7.94 -4.93 -5.94
C PHE A 107 -6.70 -4.11 -5.55
N PRO A 108 -5.77 -3.79 -6.48
CA PRO A 108 -4.63 -2.93 -6.14
C PRO A 108 -5.06 -1.53 -5.67
N ALA A 109 -6.11 -0.97 -6.26
CA ALA A 109 -6.61 0.34 -5.87
C ALA A 109 -7.11 0.34 -4.43
N VAL A 110 -7.79 -0.73 -4.01
CA VAL A 110 -8.25 -0.89 -2.62
C VAL A 110 -7.05 -0.87 -1.67
N PHE A 111 -5.98 -1.59 -2.00
CA PHE A 111 -4.79 -1.60 -1.16
C PHE A 111 -4.08 -0.24 -1.14
N GLY A 112 -4.12 0.50 -2.24
CA GLY A 112 -3.65 1.88 -2.27
C GLY A 112 -4.41 2.75 -1.28
N VAL A 113 -5.72 2.62 -1.23
CA VAL A 113 -6.57 3.33 -0.26
C VAL A 113 -6.20 2.92 1.17
N LEU A 114 -6.03 1.61 1.42
CA LEU A 114 -5.67 1.12 2.75
C LEU A 114 -4.30 1.63 3.21
N VAL A 115 -3.32 1.69 2.31
CA VAL A 115 -1.99 2.23 2.61
C VAL A 115 -2.10 3.68 3.08
N TRP A 116 -2.81 4.52 2.34
CA TRP A 116 -2.95 5.93 2.68
C TRP A 116 -3.86 6.15 3.88
N LEU A 117 -4.95 5.39 3.99
CA LEU A 117 -5.85 5.49 5.14
C LEU A 117 -5.13 5.11 6.42
N GLY A 118 -4.39 4.01 6.42
CA GLY A 118 -3.62 3.60 7.59
C GLY A 118 -2.60 4.65 8.00
N LEU A 119 -1.89 5.22 7.05
CA LEU A 119 -0.92 6.27 7.32
C LEU A 119 -1.60 7.55 7.79
N TYR A 120 -2.70 7.93 7.16
CA TYR A 120 -3.48 9.11 7.50
C TYR A 120 -3.96 9.05 8.96
N LEU A 121 -4.40 7.88 9.40
CA LEU A 121 -4.91 7.70 10.75
C LEU A 121 -3.82 7.69 11.82
N ARG A 122 -2.60 7.27 11.46
CA ARG A 122 -1.50 7.15 12.44
C ARG A 122 -0.48 8.28 12.36
N GLU A 123 -0.56 9.17 11.36
CA GLU A 123 0.37 10.28 11.21
C GLU A 123 -0.37 11.61 11.23
N PRO A 124 -0.35 12.33 12.37
CA PRO A 124 -1.10 13.59 12.48
C PRO A 124 -0.67 14.67 11.47
N ARG A 125 0.61 14.71 11.11
CA ARG A 125 1.11 15.70 10.15
C ARG A 125 0.47 15.54 8.79
N LEU A 126 0.19 14.29 8.39
CA LEU A 126 -0.41 14.02 7.10
C LEU A 126 -1.84 14.57 7.03
N ARG A 127 -2.55 14.57 8.15
CA ARG A 127 -3.92 15.09 8.22
C ARG A 127 -3.99 16.61 7.99
N THR A 128 -2.88 17.32 8.18
CA THR A 128 -2.82 18.75 7.88
C THR A 128 -2.60 19.03 6.40
N LEU A 129 -2.15 18.03 5.64
CA LEU A 129 -1.83 18.18 4.23
C LEU A 129 -2.88 17.55 3.31
N LEU A 130 -3.55 16.50 3.76
CA LEU A 130 -4.49 15.72 2.95
C LEU A 130 -5.88 15.73 3.59
N PRO A 131 -6.94 15.71 2.78
CA PRO A 131 -6.94 15.84 1.32
C PRO A 131 -6.69 17.28 0.86
N VAL A 132 -6.87 18.26 1.75
CA VAL A 132 -6.66 19.67 1.48
C VAL A 132 -5.75 20.23 2.56
N ARG A 133 -4.72 20.97 2.14
CA ARG A 133 -3.79 21.55 3.10
C ARG A 133 -4.49 22.52 4.02
N LYS A 134 -4.28 22.33 5.30
CA LYS A 134 -4.78 23.23 6.35
C LYS A 134 -3.60 24.07 6.82
N ASP A 135 -3.69 25.37 6.63
CA ASP A 135 -2.63 26.28 7.04
C ASP A 135 -2.39 26.20 8.54
#